data_d865a731425bc02e02138cf1bd06e51d
#
_entry.id   d865a731425bc02e02138cf1bd06e51d
#
_cell.length_a   1.000
_cell.length_b   1.000
_cell.length_c   1.000
_cell.angle_alpha   90.00
_cell.angle_beta   90.00
_cell.angle_gamma   90.00
#
_symmetry.space_group_name_H-M   'P 1'
#
loop_
_entity.id
_entity.type
_entity.pdbx_description
1 polymer ?
#
loop_
_entity_poly.entity_id
_entity_poly.type
_entity_poly.pdbx_seq_one_letter_code
_entity_poly.pdbx_strand_id
1 'polypeptide(L)'
;MEGRMTVCNMAIEAGARAGLVAVDDKTIEYVKGRPLSPTGVEWDQAVAYWKTLHSDADAKFDAVVKLDASEIVPQVTWGTSPEMVLGVDARVPDPDKEKDATKRGAIERALTYMGLQPGRPINDITIDKVFIGSCTNSRIEDMREAAAVVKSLGRKVASNVKLAMVVPGSGLVKEQAGKLPVAECGR
;
A
#
# COMPACT_ATOMS: atom_id res chain seq x y z
N MET A 1 -7.83 2.48 -7.93
CA MET A 1 -7.88 0.99 -8.02
C MET A 1 -6.85 0.33 -7.12
N GLU A 2 -5.66 0.89 -7.04
CA GLU A 2 -4.50 0.36 -6.31
C GLU A 2 -4.84 0.08 -4.84
N GLY A 3 -5.45 1.04 -4.14
CA GLY A 3 -5.89 0.87 -2.75
C GLY A 3 -6.92 -0.25 -2.57
N ARG A 4 -7.84 -0.46 -3.53
CA ARG A 4 -8.81 -1.58 -3.49
C ARG A 4 -8.10 -2.92 -3.59
N MET A 5 -7.12 -3.03 -4.47
CA MET A 5 -6.32 -4.23 -4.61
C MET A 5 -5.49 -4.49 -3.35
N THR A 6 -4.97 -3.42 -2.72
CA THR A 6 -4.25 -3.51 -1.44
C THR A 6 -5.17 -4.02 -0.33
N VAL A 7 -6.38 -3.48 -0.20
CA VAL A 7 -7.37 -3.95 0.79
C VAL A 7 -7.69 -5.44 0.59
N CYS A 8 -7.93 -5.87 -0.67
CA CYS A 8 -8.18 -7.28 -0.95
C CYS A 8 -6.98 -8.16 -0.63
N ASN A 9 -5.76 -7.72 -0.95
CA ASN A 9 -4.53 -8.45 -0.65
C ASN A 9 -4.28 -8.56 0.86
N MET A 10 -4.46 -7.47 1.61
CA MET A 10 -4.22 -7.43 3.05
C MET A 10 -5.36 -7.98 3.90
N ALA A 11 -6.50 -8.33 3.32
CA ALA A 11 -7.61 -8.95 4.05
C ALA A 11 -7.19 -10.24 4.77
N ILE A 12 -6.22 -10.97 4.23
CA ILE A 12 -5.65 -12.18 4.83
C ILE A 12 -4.96 -11.87 6.16
N GLU A 13 -4.29 -10.72 6.28
CA GLU A 13 -3.63 -10.28 7.51
C GLU A 13 -4.66 -10.00 8.64
N ALA A 14 -5.89 -9.64 8.25
CA ALA A 14 -7.01 -9.49 9.18
C ALA A 14 -7.73 -10.84 9.49
N GLY A 15 -7.18 -11.97 9.05
CA GLY A 15 -7.73 -13.30 9.26
C GLY A 15 -8.82 -13.72 8.27
N ALA A 16 -9.11 -12.93 7.25
CA ALA A 16 -10.09 -13.27 6.22
C ALA A 16 -9.48 -14.23 5.18
N ARG A 17 -10.32 -15.08 4.58
CA ARG A 17 -9.89 -15.99 3.50
C ARG A 17 -9.87 -15.32 2.14
N ALA A 18 -10.59 -14.22 1.98
CA ALA A 18 -10.67 -13.44 0.76
C ALA A 18 -11.04 -11.99 1.08
N GLY A 19 -10.68 -11.08 0.20
CA GLY A 19 -11.11 -9.69 0.22
C GLY A 19 -11.88 -9.37 -1.06
N LEU A 20 -13.01 -8.69 -0.93
CA LEU A 20 -13.84 -8.26 -2.06
C LEU A 20 -14.20 -6.79 -1.92
N VAL A 21 -14.18 -6.09 -3.04
CA VAL A 21 -14.70 -4.73 -3.16
C VAL A 21 -15.76 -4.72 -4.23
N ALA A 22 -16.94 -4.22 -3.89
CA ALA A 22 -18.06 -4.15 -4.84
C ALA A 22 -17.67 -3.33 -6.08
N VAL A 23 -18.21 -3.74 -7.23
CA VAL A 23 -17.95 -3.07 -8.50
C VAL A 23 -18.67 -1.73 -8.55
N ASP A 24 -17.95 -0.70 -8.95
CA ASP A 24 -18.47 0.63 -9.23
C ASP A 24 -17.90 1.19 -10.55
N ASP A 25 -18.27 2.41 -10.88
CA ASP A 25 -17.82 3.04 -12.13
C ASP A 25 -16.29 3.18 -12.22
N LYS A 26 -15.58 3.36 -11.11
CA LYS A 26 -14.10 3.38 -11.10
C LYS A 26 -13.50 2.04 -11.52
N THR A 27 -14.11 0.93 -11.08
CA THR A 27 -13.68 -0.41 -11.47
C THR A 27 -13.93 -0.64 -12.96
N ILE A 28 -15.11 -0.25 -13.44
CA ILE A 28 -15.51 -0.38 -14.85
C ILE A 28 -14.57 0.45 -15.75
N GLU A 29 -14.31 1.70 -15.38
CA GLU A 29 -13.40 2.57 -16.13
C GLU A 29 -11.97 2.02 -16.17
N TYR A 30 -11.50 1.47 -15.05
CA TYR A 30 -10.16 0.86 -14.98
C TYR A 30 -10.00 -0.34 -15.92
N VAL A 31 -11.04 -1.14 -16.11
CA VAL A 31 -11.02 -2.32 -16.98
C VAL A 31 -11.20 -1.96 -18.44
N LYS A 32 -11.89 -0.86 -18.74
CA LYS A 32 -12.25 -0.45 -20.09
C LYS A 32 -11.02 -0.26 -20.98
N GLY A 33 -11.04 -0.91 -22.13
CA GLY A 33 -9.97 -0.78 -23.13
C GLY A 33 -8.65 -1.47 -22.77
N ARG A 34 -8.60 -2.23 -21.69
CA ARG A 34 -7.41 -3.03 -21.37
C ARG A 34 -7.36 -4.29 -22.27
N PRO A 35 -6.16 -4.84 -22.52
CA PRO A 35 -6.03 -6.09 -23.25
C PRO A 35 -6.94 -7.17 -22.64
N LEU A 36 -7.63 -7.92 -23.47
CA LEU A 36 -8.57 -8.99 -23.08
C LEU A 36 -9.88 -8.50 -22.41
N SER A 37 -10.11 -7.20 -22.31
CA SER A 37 -11.42 -6.69 -21.90
C SER A 37 -12.46 -6.95 -23.00
N PRO A 38 -13.71 -7.24 -22.64
CA PRO A 38 -14.80 -7.31 -23.60
C PRO A 38 -14.94 -6.01 -24.40
N THR A 39 -15.50 -6.08 -25.61
CA THR A 39 -15.73 -4.92 -26.48
C THR A 39 -17.14 -4.94 -27.08
N GLY A 40 -17.63 -3.79 -27.53
CA GLY A 40 -18.95 -3.70 -28.19
C GLY A 40 -20.09 -4.24 -27.31
N VAL A 41 -20.95 -5.05 -27.87
CA VAL A 41 -22.14 -5.61 -27.18
C VAL A 41 -21.74 -6.46 -25.96
N GLU A 42 -20.63 -7.19 -26.03
CA GLU A 42 -20.12 -8.00 -24.92
C GLU A 42 -19.68 -7.12 -23.75
N TRP A 43 -19.13 -5.94 -24.03
CA TRP A 43 -18.81 -4.97 -22.98
C TRP A 43 -20.07 -4.49 -22.25
N ASP A 44 -21.12 -4.13 -23.00
CA ASP A 44 -22.36 -3.64 -22.40
C ASP A 44 -23.03 -4.70 -21.53
N GLN A 45 -23.03 -5.96 -21.99
CA GLN A 45 -23.53 -7.09 -21.21
C GLN A 45 -22.68 -7.33 -19.94
N ALA A 46 -21.37 -7.28 -20.06
CA ALA A 46 -20.46 -7.45 -18.92
C ALA A 46 -20.68 -6.34 -17.88
N VAL A 47 -20.76 -5.09 -18.31
CA VAL A 47 -21.01 -3.96 -17.40
C VAL A 47 -22.37 -4.09 -16.70
N ALA A 48 -23.42 -4.49 -17.43
CA ALA A 48 -24.74 -4.72 -16.85
C ALA A 48 -24.67 -5.81 -15.76
N TYR A 49 -23.99 -6.90 -16.03
CA TYR A 49 -23.78 -7.99 -15.05
C TYR A 49 -22.91 -7.54 -13.87
N TRP A 50 -21.79 -6.89 -14.10
CA TRP A 50 -20.89 -6.47 -13.02
C TRP A 50 -21.56 -5.52 -12.04
N LYS A 51 -22.46 -4.65 -12.51
CA LYS A 51 -23.23 -3.74 -11.64
C LYS A 51 -24.19 -4.46 -10.70
N THR A 52 -24.47 -5.74 -10.91
CA THR A 52 -25.26 -6.56 -9.99
C THR A 52 -24.42 -7.16 -8.86
N LEU A 53 -23.10 -7.10 -8.95
CA LEU A 53 -22.16 -7.74 -8.00
C LEU A 53 -21.95 -6.85 -6.75
N HIS A 54 -22.97 -6.70 -5.95
CA HIS A 54 -22.95 -6.03 -4.65
C HIS A 54 -23.60 -6.92 -3.59
N SER A 55 -23.37 -6.61 -2.33
CA SER A 55 -24.04 -7.30 -1.23
C SER A 55 -25.54 -7.04 -1.28
N ASP A 56 -26.35 -8.04 -0.92
CA ASP A 56 -27.79 -7.89 -0.80
C ASP A 56 -28.14 -6.87 0.28
N ALA A 57 -29.31 -6.21 0.14
CA ALA A 57 -29.73 -5.17 1.06
C ALA A 57 -29.96 -5.69 2.50
N ASP A 58 -30.26 -6.97 2.65
CA ASP A 58 -30.48 -7.68 3.91
C ASP A 58 -29.29 -8.55 4.33
N ALA A 59 -28.13 -8.39 3.69
CA ALA A 59 -26.93 -9.13 4.02
C ALA A 59 -26.56 -8.94 5.50
N LYS A 60 -26.26 -10.04 6.17
CA LYS A 60 -25.83 -10.04 7.58
C LYS A 60 -24.32 -10.23 7.65
N PHE A 61 -23.67 -9.36 8.40
CA PHE A 61 -22.23 -9.39 8.61
C PHE A 61 -21.94 -9.70 10.09
N ASP A 62 -20.95 -10.53 10.36
CA ASP A 62 -20.49 -10.84 11.72
C ASP A 62 -19.92 -9.61 12.42
N ALA A 63 -19.23 -8.76 11.67
CA ALA A 63 -18.70 -7.49 12.16
C ALA A 63 -18.77 -6.41 11.08
N VAL A 64 -19.00 -5.18 11.49
CA VAL A 64 -19.01 -4.01 10.61
C VAL A 64 -18.04 -2.97 11.18
N VAL A 65 -17.03 -2.62 10.41
CA VAL A 65 -16.08 -1.54 10.73
C VAL A 65 -16.34 -0.37 9.80
N LYS A 66 -16.55 0.81 10.38
CA LYS A 66 -16.70 2.07 9.63
C LYS A 66 -15.47 2.92 9.86
N LEU A 67 -14.84 3.35 8.79
CA LEU A 67 -13.65 4.19 8.81
C LEU A 67 -13.85 5.35 7.84
N ASP A 68 -13.58 6.57 8.31
CA ASP A 68 -13.50 7.73 7.44
C ASP A 68 -12.10 7.78 6.82
N ALA A 69 -12.03 7.61 5.52
CA ALA A 69 -10.74 7.60 4.81
C ALA A 69 -10.03 8.97 4.85
N SER A 70 -10.74 10.06 5.12
CA SER A 70 -10.13 11.39 5.28
C SER A 70 -9.29 11.54 6.55
N GLU A 71 -9.50 10.67 7.54
CA GLU A 71 -8.73 10.63 8.78
C GLU A 71 -7.44 9.81 8.67
N ILE A 72 -7.22 9.11 7.55
CA ILE A 72 -6.03 8.28 7.36
C ILE A 72 -4.85 9.18 6.97
N VAL A 73 -3.91 9.34 7.89
CA VAL A 73 -2.61 9.97 7.62
C VAL A 73 -1.64 8.99 6.96
N PRO A 74 -0.58 9.46 6.28
CA PRO A 74 0.50 8.60 5.80
C PRO A 74 1.05 7.74 6.94
N GLN A 75 1.20 6.44 6.71
CA GLN A 75 1.55 5.47 7.74
C GLN A 75 2.82 4.71 7.40
N VAL A 76 3.50 4.24 8.43
CA VAL A 76 4.71 3.46 8.33
C VAL A 76 4.69 2.31 9.34
N THR A 77 5.12 1.13 8.92
CA THR A 77 5.36 0.00 9.81
C THR A 77 6.71 0.17 10.50
N TRP A 78 6.70 0.25 11.83
CA TRP A 78 7.89 0.45 12.66
C TRP A 78 8.45 -0.87 13.23
N GLY A 79 7.72 -1.97 13.07
CA GLY A 79 8.02 -3.27 13.67
C GLY A 79 8.05 -4.41 12.66
N THR A 80 7.73 -5.60 13.11
CA THR A 80 7.90 -6.86 12.38
C THR A 80 6.60 -7.46 11.85
N SER A 81 5.45 -6.81 12.09
CA SER A 81 4.15 -7.27 11.61
C SER A 81 3.26 -6.10 11.18
N PRO A 82 2.24 -6.32 10.32
CA PRO A 82 1.41 -5.27 9.76
C PRO A 82 0.67 -4.40 10.78
N GLU A 83 0.30 -4.95 11.94
CA GLU A 83 -0.36 -4.18 13.00
C GLU A 83 0.58 -3.21 13.72
N MET A 84 1.90 -3.39 13.58
CA MET A 84 2.90 -2.48 14.14
C MET A 84 3.07 -1.25 13.25
N VAL A 85 1.99 -0.50 13.05
CA VAL A 85 1.91 0.65 12.16
C VAL A 85 1.62 1.93 12.96
N LEU A 86 2.15 3.05 12.49
CA LEU A 86 1.96 4.37 13.07
C LEU A 86 1.86 5.45 11.97
N GLY A 87 1.25 6.57 12.29
CA GLY A 87 1.36 7.77 11.47
C GLY A 87 2.82 8.20 11.35
N VAL A 88 3.19 8.74 10.21
CA VAL A 88 4.57 9.17 9.91
C VAL A 88 5.08 10.27 10.85
N ASP A 89 4.19 11.01 11.47
CA ASP A 89 4.43 12.07 12.45
C ASP A 89 4.44 11.59 13.92
N ALA A 90 4.17 10.31 14.14
CA ALA A 90 4.14 9.71 15.46
C ALA A 90 5.54 9.42 16.02
N ARG A 91 5.56 8.81 17.20
CA ARG A 91 6.78 8.37 17.88
C ARG A 91 6.80 6.85 18.03
N VAL A 92 7.99 6.29 17.95
CA VAL A 92 8.24 4.87 18.24
C VAL A 92 7.64 4.52 19.62
N PRO A 93 6.86 3.44 19.75
CA PRO A 93 6.22 3.07 21.01
C PRO A 93 7.23 2.86 22.13
N ASP A 94 6.79 3.20 23.33
CA ASP A 94 7.55 3.03 24.55
C ASP A 94 6.95 1.83 25.31
N PRO A 95 7.68 0.71 25.44
CA PRO A 95 7.19 -0.49 26.11
C PRO A 95 6.82 -0.24 27.58
N ASP A 96 7.46 0.72 28.24
CA ASP A 96 7.17 1.04 29.64
C ASP A 96 5.77 1.65 29.84
N LYS A 97 5.18 2.16 28.77
CA LYS A 97 3.81 2.70 28.76
C LYS A 97 2.74 1.66 28.44
N GLU A 98 3.13 0.48 28.00
CA GLU A 98 2.20 -0.61 27.70
C GLU A 98 1.89 -1.41 28.97
N LYS A 99 0.59 -1.51 29.29
CA LYS A 99 0.11 -2.20 30.50
C LYS A 99 0.01 -3.71 30.32
N ASP A 100 -0.27 -4.16 29.11
CA ASP A 100 -0.36 -5.58 28.80
C ASP A 100 1.06 -6.17 28.66
N ALA A 101 1.40 -7.15 29.51
CA ALA A 101 2.73 -7.74 29.53
C ALA A 101 3.09 -8.46 28.20
N THR A 102 2.11 -9.07 27.54
CA THR A 102 2.32 -9.74 26.25
C THR A 102 2.65 -8.75 25.16
N LYS A 103 1.86 -7.66 25.07
CA LYS A 103 2.10 -6.58 24.13
C LYS A 103 3.42 -5.86 24.39
N ARG A 104 3.73 -5.59 25.67
CA ARG A 104 5.02 -5.00 26.08
C ARG A 104 6.18 -5.84 25.56
N GLY A 105 6.18 -7.14 25.84
CA GLY A 105 7.23 -8.02 25.36
C GLY A 105 7.31 -8.13 23.84
N ALA A 106 6.19 -7.99 23.12
CA ALA A 106 6.20 -7.92 21.67
C ALA A 106 6.86 -6.63 21.16
N ILE A 107 6.55 -5.48 21.78
CA ILE A 107 7.17 -4.18 21.46
C ILE A 107 8.68 -4.25 21.71
N GLU A 108 9.12 -4.73 22.87
CA GLU A 108 10.55 -4.86 23.23
C GLU A 108 11.33 -5.68 22.19
N ARG A 109 10.78 -6.84 21.80
CA ARG A 109 11.41 -7.69 20.78
C ARG A 109 11.48 -7.01 19.43
N ALA A 110 10.40 -6.34 19.02
CA ALA A 110 10.37 -5.62 17.75
C ALA A 110 11.38 -4.47 17.72
N LEU A 111 11.46 -3.67 18.79
CA LEU A 111 12.42 -2.58 18.91
C LEU A 111 13.86 -3.07 18.87
N THR A 112 14.15 -4.17 19.58
CA THR A 112 15.47 -4.81 19.56
C THR A 112 15.84 -5.28 18.16
N TYR A 113 14.92 -5.95 17.47
CA TYR A 113 15.13 -6.44 16.10
C TYR A 113 15.35 -5.30 15.10
N MET A 114 14.54 -4.24 15.19
CA MET A 114 14.61 -3.10 14.31
C MET A 114 15.73 -2.10 14.67
N GLY A 115 16.33 -2.23 15.83
CA GLY A 115 17.36 -1.29 16.32
C GLY A 115 16.79 0.11 16.61
N LEU A 116 15.52 0.20 17.01
CA LEU A 116 14.83 1.46 17.28
C LEU A 116 14.87 1.83 18.76
N GLN A 117 14.90 3.13 19.03
CA GLN A 117 14.83 3.68 20.39
C GLN A 117 13.39 4.09 20.72
N PRO A 118 12.85 3.68 21.89
CA PRO A 118 11.54 4.11 22.36
C PRO A 118 11.39 5.64 22.37
N GLY A 119 10.22 6.12 22.01
CA GLY A 119 9.87 7.55 22.04
C GLY A 119 10.53 8.43 20.96
N ARG A 120 11.41 7.87 20.12
CA ARG A 120 12.02 8.61 19.01
C ARG A 120 10.97 8.99 17.98
N PRO A 121 10.93 10.24 17.46
CA PRO A 121 10.06 10.57 16.33
C PRO A 121 10.37 9.69 15.11
N ILE A 122 9.34 9.23 14.43
CA ILE A 122 9.50 8.38 13.23
C ILE A 122 10.29 9.13 12.14
N ASN A 123 10.02 10.41 11.97
CA ASN A 123 10.71 11.26 10.99
C ASN A 123 12.21 11.47 11.25
N ASP A 124 12.68 11.21 12.47
CA ASP A 124 14.09 11.35 12.82
C ASP A 124 14.91 10.07 12.54
N ILE A 125 14.25 9.01 12.10
CA ILE A 125 14.91 7.75 11.79
C ILE A 125 15.70 7.90 10.47
N THR A 126 17.01 7.76 10.55
CA THR A 126 17.88 7.80 9.38
C THR A 126 17.88 6.44 8.69
N ILE A 127 17.68 6.43 7.38
CA ILE A 127 17.66 5.21 6.57
C ILE A 127 18.91 5.14 5.67
N ASP A 128 19.47 3.95 5.52
CA ASP A 128 20.65 3.69 4.67
C ASP A 128 20.28 3.19 3.28
N LYS A 129 19.13 2.53 3.17
CA LYS A 129 18.67 1.91 1.93
C LYS A 129 17.20 2.20 1.69
N VAL A 130 16.85 2.41 0.44
CA VAL A 130 15.48 2.60 -0.02
C VAL A 130 15.13 1.50 -1.01
N PHE A 131 13.98 0.89 -0.83
CA PHE A 131 13.41 -0.06 -1.77
C PHE A 131 11.99 0.38 -2.12
N ILE A 132 11.75 0.65 -3.38
CA ILE A 132 10.43 0.97 -3.92
C ILE A 132 10.00 -0.21 -4.78
N GLY A 133 9.06 -0.99 -4.28
CA GLY A 133 8.60 -2.17 -4.99
C GLY A 133 7.78 -3.09 -4.09
N SER A 134 6.91 -3.88 -4.68
CA SER A 134 6.14 -4.91 -3.99
C SER A 134 5.47 -5.83 -5.02
N CYS A 135 4.91 -6.96 -4.59
CA CYS A 135 4.11 -7.82 -5.45
C CYS A 135 2.75 -7.19 -5.79
N THR A 136 2.16 -6.44 -4.87
CA THR A 136 0.82 -5.84 -5.04
C THR A 136 0.90 -4.37 -5.48
N ASN A 137 1.74 -3.56 -4.85
CA ASN A 137 1.85 -2.11 -5.08
C ASN A 137 3.14 -1.76 -5.83
N SER A 138 3.33 -2.37 -6.98
CA SER A 138 4.43 -2.08 -7.91
C SER A 138 3.97 -2.21 -9.36
N ARG A 139 2.70 -1.86 -9.61
CA ARG A 139 2.12 -1.73 -10.94
C ARG A 139 2.64 -0.45 -11.60
N ILE A 140 2.35 -0.30 -12.87
CA ILE A 140 2.80 0.91 -13.59
C ILE A 140 2.19 2.19 -13.02
N GLU A 141 0.97 2.12 -12.49
CA GLU A 141 0.30 3.23 -11.83
C GLU A 141 1.07 3.63 -10.55
N ASP A 142 1.44 2.66 -9.71
CA ASP A 142 2.22 2.92 -8.48
C ASP A 142 3.60 3.51 -8.80
N MET A 143 4.26 3.02 -9.86
CA MET A 143 5.55 3.56 -10.31
C MET A 143 5.41 5.01 -10.80
N ARG A 144 4.31 5.34 -11.49
CA ARG A 144 4.03 6.72 -11.93
C ARG A 144 3.80 7.66 -10.76
N GLU A 145 3.06 7.24 -9.75
CA GLU A 145 2.83 8.03 -8.53
C GLU A 145 4.17 8.30 -7.79
N ALA A 146 4.98 7.25 -7.57
CA ALA A 146 6.29 7.42 -6.94
C ALA A 146 7.18 8.39 -7.75
N ALA A 147 7.20 8.25 -9.07
CA ALA A 147 7.94 9.14 -9.95
C ALA A 147 7.42 10.58 -9.92
N ALA A 148 6.11 10.77 -9.85
CA ALA A 148 5.49 12.10 -9.74
C ALA A 148 5.90 12.80 -8.45
N VAL A 149 5.94 12.10 -7.32
CA VAL A 149 6.41 12.63 -6.04
C VAL A 149 7.87 13.07 -6.13
N VAL A 150 8.76 12.21 -6.64
CA VAL A 150 10.19 12.56 -6.79
C VAL A 150 10.37 13.76 -7.70
N LYS A 151 9.66 13.79 -8.83
CA LYS A 151 9.74 14.88 -9.81
C LYS A 151 9.22 16.21 -9.24
N SER A 152 8.08 16.19 -8.54
CA SER A 152 7.48 17.41 -7.98
C SER A 152 8.36 18.06 -6.91
N LEU A 153 9.10 17.25 -6.16
CA LEU A 153 10.01 17.73 -5.12
C LEU A 153 11.39 18.14 -5.68
N GLY A 154 11.68 17.85 -6.96
CA GLY A 154 12.96 18.15 -7.60
C GLY A 154 14.18 17.59 -6.84
N ARG A 155 13.97 16.54 -6.03
CA ARG A 155 14.97 15.99 -5.11
C ARG A 155 15.70 14.81 -5.74
N LYS A 156 16.98 14.74 -5.44
CA LYS A 156 17.84 13.59 -5.71
C LYS A 156 17.81 12.65 -4.49
N VAL A 157 18.37 11.47 -4.66
CA VAL A 157 18.61 10.54 -3.55
C VAL A 157 19.45 11.27 -2.48
N ALA A 158 19.01 11.16 -1.23
CA ALA A 158 19.71 11.81 -0.10
C ALA A 158 21.13 11.23 0.07
N SER A 159 22.07 12.07 0.47
CA SER A 159 23.50 11.72 0.56
C SER A 159 23.82 10.59 1.55
N ASN A 160 22.97 10.38 2.56
CA ASN A 160 23.10 9.29 3.51
C ASN A 160 22.60 7.93 2.98
N VAL A 161 21.83 7.92 1.88
CA VAL A 161 21.30 6.69 1.29
C VAL A 161 22.39 6.02 0.45
N LYS A 162 22.81 4.84 0.88
CA LYS A 162 23.85 4.03 0.22
C LYS A 162 23.32 3.26 -0.99
N LEU A 163 22.03 2.94 -1.00
CA LEU A 163 21.38 2.19 -2.06
C LEU A 163 19.91 2.57 -2.16
N ALA A 164 19.48 2.96 -3.35
CA ALA A 164 18.09 3.12 -3.70
C ALA A 164 17.73 2.16 -4.85
N MET A 165 16.73 1.32 -4.63
CA MET A 165 16.27 0.34 -5.62
C MET A 165 14.81 0.59 -5.96
N VAL A 166 14.48 0.49 -7.24
CA VAL A 166 13.10 0.48 -7.73
C VAL A 166 12.87 -0.83 -8.45
N VAL A 167 11.93 -1.63 -7.95
CA VAL A 167 11.66 -2.97 -8.48
C VAL A 167 10.21 -3.05 -8.95
N PRO A 168 9.98 -2.96 -10.27
CA PRO A 168 8.66 -3.14 -10.85
C PRO A 168 8.08 -4.53 -10.59
N GLY A 169 6.76 -4.62 -10.40
CA GLY A 169 6.06 -5.85 -10.01
C GLY A 169 6.03 -6.97 -11.06
N SER A 170 6.40 -6.67 -12.31
CA SER A 170 6.51 -7.67 -13.39
C SER A 170 7.44 -7.20 -14.50
N GLY A 171 7.82 -8.14 -15.37
CA GLY A 171 8.60 -7.84 -16.57
C GLY A 171 7.92 -6.83 -17.50
N LEU A 172 6.60 -6.91 -17.67
CA LEU A 172 5.82 -5.96 -18.47
C LEU A 172 5.83 -4.55 -17.84
N VAL A 173 5.68 -4.45 -16.53
CA VAL A 173 5.77 -3.16 -15.82
C VAL A 173 7.18 -2.60 -15.93
N LYS A 174 8.22 -3.43 -15.81
CA LYS A 174 9.61 -3.01 -16.01
C LYS A 174 9.83 -2.43 -17.40
N GLU A 175 9.33 -3.09 -18.43
CA GLU A 175 9.43 -2.60 -19.82
C GLU A 175 8.71 -1.27 -20.01
N GLN A 176 7.49 -1.13 -19.48
CA GLN A 176 6.72 0.11 -19.53
C GLN A 176 7.40 1.24 -18.76
N ALA A 177 7.89 0.95 -17.54
CA ALA A 177 8.61 1.93 -16.71
C ALA A 177 9.91 2.41 -17.36
N GLY A 178 10.64 1.52 -18.06
CA GLY A 178 11.86 1.89 -18.77
C GLY A 178 11.64 2.83 -19.96
N LYS A 179 10.41 2.93 -20.45
CA LYS A 179 9.99 3.87 -21.51
C LYS A 179 9.53 5.23 -20.95
N LEU A 180 9.36 5.34 -19.62
CA LEU A 180 9.00 6.59 -18.95
C LEU A 180 10.29 7.37 -18.61
N PRO A 181 10.25 8.72 -18.58
CA PRO A 181 11.42 9.54 -18.22
C PRO A 181 11.96 9.32 -16.80
N VAL A 182 11.46 8.35 -16.08
CA VAL A 182 11.92 7.95 -14.74
C VAL A 182 13.33 7.34 -14.74
N ALA A 183 13.79 6.84 -15.89
CA ALA A 183 15.13 6.25 -16.03
C ALA A 183 16.28 7.25 -15.77
N GLU A 184 16.00 8.55 -15.69
CA GLU A 184 16.98 9.59 -15.39
C GLU A 184 17.11 9.90 -13.88
N CYS A 185 16.30 9.30 -13.00
CA CYS A 185 16.40 9.50 -11.56
C CYS A 185 17.46 8.64 -10.86
N GLY A 186 18.24 7.87 -11.59
CA GLY A 186 19.13 6.85 -11.05
C GLY A 186 20.55 6.83 -11.63
N ARG A 187 21.23 7.96 -11.62
CA ARG A 187 22.71 7.96 -11.67
C ARG A 187 23.27 8.89 -10.63
#